data_9d6a9c8209fd5b8a52e47a2111d934de
#
_entry.id   9d6a9c8209fd5b8a52e47a2111d934de
#
_cell.length_a   1.000
_cell.length_b   1.000
_cell.length_c   1.000
_cell.angle_alpha   90.00
_cell.angle_beta   90.00
_cell.angle_gamma   90.00
#
_symmetry.space_group_name_H-M   'P 1'
#
loop_
_entity.id
_entity.type
_entity.pdbx_description
1 polymer ?
#
loop_
_entity_poly.entity_id
_entity_poly.type
_entity_poly.pdbx_seq_one_letter_code
_entity_poly.pdbx_strand_id
1 'polypeptide(L)'
;MEYRKLGSSYYIRMDKGDEIVATIRDVCRREDIASATFSGIGGCQDAEIQVFRPELGEFETERIEGLLELVSLTGNLIQKDDGELSHHVHALFAYQCDGEPRIAAGHLKSTTVLYTAEIELRPVEGGVIGASLNLDTNTYFWGFRD
;
A
#
# COMPACT_ATOMS: atom_id res chain seq x y z
N MET A 1 -6.34 -13.35 -7.95
CA MET A 1 -5.49 -12.25 -8.51
C MET A 1 -4.90 -12.65 -9.86
N GLU A 2 -4.87 -11.72 -10.82
CA GLU A 2 -4.23 -11.84 -12.13
C GLU A 2 -3.42 -10.57 -12.40
N TYR A 3 -2.24 -10.68 -13.05
CA TYR A 3 -1.46 -9.51 -13.44
C TYR A 3 -0.78 -9.68 -14.79
N ARG A 4 -0.46 -8.56 -15.45
CA ARG A 4 0.27 -8.50 -16.73
C ARG A 4 1.27 -7.36 -16.70
N LYS A 5 2.45 -7.60 -17.27
CA LYS A 5 3.39 -6.55 -17.61
C LYS A 5 3.02 -5.93 -18.96
N LEU A 6 2.73 -4.64 -18.97
CA LEU A 6 2.41 -3.87 -20.17
C LEU A 6 3.29 -2.62 -20.19
N GLY A 7 4.23 -2.57 -21.12
CA GLY A 7 5.29 -1.55 -21.11
C GLY A 7 6.19 -1.71 -19.89
N SER A 8 6.42 -0.64 -19.15
CA SER A 8 7.22 -0.63 -17.92
C SER A 8 6.41 -0.89 -16.64
N SER A 9 5.09 -0.98 -16.73
CA SER A 9 4.20 -1.17 -15.58
C SER A 9 3.63 -2.57 -15.52
N TYR A 10 3.27 -3.00 -14.31
CA TYR A 10 2.44 -4.18 -14.05
C TYR A 10 1.03 -3.72 -13.66
N TYR A 11 0.04 -4.27 -14.34
CA TYR A 11 -1.37 -4.05 -14.05
C TYR A 11 -1.90 -5.28 -13.34
N ILE A 12 -2.37 -5.09 -12.10
CA ILE A 12 -2.77 -6.15 -11.20
C ILE A 12 -4.26 -6.01 -10.93
N ARG A 13 -5.05 -7.02 -11.32
CA ARG A 13 -6.43 -7.19 -10.87
C ARG A 13 -6.46 -8.15 -9.69
N MET A 14 -6.98 -7.69 -8.58
CA MET A 14 -7.19 -8.48 -7.39
C MET A 14 -8.64 -8.92 -7.29
N ASP A 15 -8.85 -10.10 -6.79
CA ASP A 15 -10.15 -10.73 -6.63
C ASP A 15 -10.56 -10.75 -5.14
N LYS A 16 -11.81 -11.04 -4.85
CA LYS A 16 -12.33 -11.14 -3.49
C LYS A 16 -11.45 -12.03 -2.59
N GLY A 17 -11.08 -11.51 -1.43
CA GLY A 17 -10.26 -12.18 -0.43
C GLY A 17 -8.76 -11.95 -0.56
N ASP A 18 -8.30 -11.31 -1.65
CA ASP A 18 -6.89 -10.91 -1.75
C ASP A 18 -6.61 -9.76 -0.75
N GLU A 19 -5.49 -9.84 -0.03
CA GLU A 19 -4.98 -8.72 0.78
C GLU A 19 -4.09 -7.85 -0.12
N ILE A 20 -4.37 -6.55 -0.19
CA ILE A 20 -3.81 -5.68 -1.23
C ILE A 20 -2.28 -5.56 -1.11
N VAL A 21 -1.77 -5.22 0.08
CA VAL A 21 -0.32 -4.97 0.26
C VAL A 21 0.48 -6.26 0.13
N ALA A 22 -0.02 -7.38 0.66
CA ALA A 22 0.62 -8.68 0.53
C ALA A 22 0.68 -9.13 -0.94
N THR A 23 -0.41 -8.93 -1.70
CA THR A 23 -0.48 -9.26 -3.12
C THR A 23 0.52 -8.46 -3.94
N ILE A 24 0.63 -7.13 -3.72
CA ILE A 24 1.61 -6.27 -4.40
C ILE A 24 3.04 -6.75 -4.08
N ARG A 25 3.32 -7.05 -2.80
CA ARG A 25 4.63 -7.58 -2.38
C ARG A 25 4.96 -8.91 -3.04
N ASP A 26 3.98 -9.79 -3.19
CA ASP A 26 4.17 -11.08 -3.85
C ASP A 26 4.48 -10.94 -5.34
N VAL A 27 3.84 -9.98 -6.05
CA VAL A 27 4.20 -9.66 -7.43
C VAL A 27 5.63 -9.14 -7.50
N CYS A 28 6.03 -8.22 -6.62
CA CYS A 28 7.40 -7.72 -6.59
C CYS A 28 8.43 -8.85 -6.38
N ARG A 29 8.15 -9.81 -5.49
CA ARG A 29 9.04 -10.95 -5.27
C ARG A 29 9.13 -11.88 -6.46
N ARG A 30 8.01 -12.18 -7.14
CA ARG A 30 7.98 -13.06 -8.32
C ARG A 30 8.70 -12.45 -9.52
N GLU A 31 8.67 -11.13 -9.64
CA GLU A 31 9.25 -10.39 -10.77
C GLU A 31 10.62 -9.78 -10.45
N ASP A 32 11.20 -10.13 -9.28
CA ASP A 32 12.50 -9.63 -8.79
C ASP A 32 12.59 -8.09 -8.77
N ILE A 33 11.52 -7.43 -8.32
CA ILE A 33 11.42 -5.98 -8.24
C ILE A 33 11.89 -5.51 -6.87
N ALA A 34 13.05 -4.84 -6.81
CA ALA A 34 13.64 -4.33 -5.58
C ALA A 34 13.00 -3.01 -5.10
N SER A 35 12.51 -2.18 -6.02
CA SER A 35 11.80 -0.94 -5.70
C SER A 35 10.74 -0.59 -6.73
N ALA A 36 9.60 -0.12 -6.26
CA ALA A 36 8.47 0.27 -7.10
C ALA A 36 7.60 1.30 -6.40
N THR A 37 6.88 2.07 -7.20
CA THR A 37 5.70 2.84 -6.75
C THR A 37 4.44 2.18 -7.26
N PHE A 38 3.31 2.44 -6.62
CA PHE A 38 2.03 1.91 -7.08
C PHE A 38 0.88 2.84 -6.72
N SER A 39 -0.19 2.72 -7.49
CA SER A 39 -1.46 3.39 -7.23
C SER A 39 -2.62 2.52 -7.68
N GLY A 40 -3.80 2.78 -7.15
CA GLY A 40 -4.98 2.02 -7.55
C GLY A 40 -6.26 2.43 -6.84
N ILE A 41 -7.32 1.71 -7.18
CA ILE A 41 -8.67 1.83 -6.63
C ILE A 41 -9.27 0.45 -6.41
N GLY A 42 -10.38 0.37 -5.69
CA GLY A 42 -11.06 -0.92 -5.50
C GLY A 42 -12.26 -0.85 -4.57
N GLY A 43 -12.84 -2.02 -4.30
CA GLY A 43 -13.90 -2.22 -3.30
C GLY A 43 -13.44 -3.24 -2.25
N CYS A 44 -13.36 -2.84 -0.99
CA CYS A 44 -12.82 -3.62 0.12
C CYS A 44 -13.88 -3.97 1.15
N GLN A 45 -13.63 -4.99 1.98
CA GLN A 45 -14.52 -5.45 3.05
C GLN A 45 -14.06 -5.03 4.44
N ASP A 46 -12.80 -4.63 4.59
CA ASP A 46 -12.20 -4.17 5.83
C ASP A 46 -11.03 -3.22 5.52
N ALA A 47 -10.61 -2.44 6.51
CA ALA A 47 -9.37 -1.69 6.47
C ALA A 47 -8.83 -1.41 7.87
N GLU A 48 -7.51 -1.49 8.04
CA GLU A 48 -6.79 -0.94 9.18
C GLU A 48 -6.02 0.30 8.73
N ILE A 49 -6.45 1.47 9.21
CA ILE A 49 -5.85 2.77 8.91
C ILE A 49 -5.15 3.31 10.15
N GLN A 50 -3.97 3.87 9.97
CA GLN A 50 -3.19 4.48 11.05
C GLN A 50 -2.94 5.96 10.78
N VAL A 51 -3.14 6.77 11.82
CA VAL A 51 -2.83 8.21 11.81
C VAL A 51 -1.96 8.53 13.02
N PHE A 52 -0.88 9.28 12.80
CA PHE A 52 0.00 9.68 13.89
C PHE A 52 -0.68 10.73 14.77
N ARG A 53 -0.66 10.50 16.08
CA ARG A 53 -1.19 11.40 17.11
C ARG A 53 -0.01 12.10 17.81
N PRO A 54 0.32 13.34 17.42
CA PRO A 54 1.49 14.06 17.98
C PRO A 54 1.44 14.22 19.49
N GLU A 55 0.24 14.40 20.05
CA GLU A 55 0.00 14.56 21.48
C GLU A 55 0.29 13.30 22.31
N LEU A 56 0.24 12.11 21.65
CA LEU A 56 0.51 10.81 22.26
C LEU A 56 1.88 10.27 21.88
N GLY A 57 2.49 10.81 20.78
CA GLY A 57 3.73 10.31 20.22
C GLY A 57 3.62 8.92 19.56
N GLU A 58 2.41 8.50 19.20
CA GLU A 58 2.12 7.17 18.64
C GLU A 58 1.10 7.20 17.50
N PHE A 59 0.99 6.08 16.78
CA PHE A 59 -0.04 5.87 15.78
C PHE A 59 -1.32 5.31 16.42
N GLU A 60 -2.43 5.98 16.18
CA GLU A 60 -3.76 5.46 16.45
C GLU A 60 -4.21 4.62 15.26
N THR A 61 -4.71 3.41 15.54
CA THR A 61 -5.24 2.50 14.50
C THR A 61 -6.76 2.52 14.56
N GLU A 62 -7.38 2.87 13.43
CA GLU A 62 -8.81 2.70 13.20
C GLU A 62 -9.03 1.44 12.36
N ARG A 63 -9.96 0.57 12.82
CA ARG A 63 -10.41 -0.61 12.09
C ARG A 63 -11.82 -0.39 11.60
N ILE A 64 -12.05 -0.57 10.31
CA ILE A 64 -13.32 -0.35 9.63
C ILE A 64 -13.71 -1.64 8.93
N GLU A 65 -14.99 -2.04 9.07
CA GLU A 65 -15.54 -3.23 8.41
C GLU A 65 -16.78 -2.87 7.60
N GLY A 66 -17.03 -3.59 6.54
CA GLY A 66 -18.17 -3.43 5.64
C GLY A 66 -17.75 -3.12 4.21
N LEU A 67 -18.68 -2.59 3.41
CA LEU A 67 -18.35 -2.14 2.06
C LEU A 67 -17.60 -0.82 2.11
N LEU A 68 -16.34 -0.85 1.69
CA LEU A 68 -15.44 0.29 1.63
C LEU A 68 -15.04 0.54 0.18
N GLU A 69 -15.38 1.71 -0.36
CA GLU A 69 -14.84 2.18 -1.64
C GLU A 69 -13.41 2.67 -1.42
N LEU A 70 -12.42 1.94 -1.95
CA LEU A 70 -11.03 2.40 -1.99
C LEU A 70 -10.90 3.45 -3.10
N VAL A 71 -11.07 4.71 -2.72
CA VAL A 71 -11.08 5.86 -3.64
C VAL A 71 -9.68 6.13 -4.19
N SER A 72 -8.67 5.93 -3.36
CA SER A 72 -7.26 6.11 -3.74
C SER A 72 -6.37 5.24 -2.87
N LEU A 73 -5.48 4.52 -3.51
CA LEU A 73 -4.33 3.86 -2.92
C LEU A 73 -3.07 4.43 -3.57
N THR A 74 -2.09 4.78 -2.76
CA THR A 74 -0.77 5.19 -3.27
C THR A 74 0.32 4.74 -2.31
N GLY A 75 1.44 4.31 -2.86
CA GLY A 75 2.53 3.84 -2.02
C GLY A 75 3.78 3.46 -2.78
N ASN A 76 4.71 2.92 -2.02
CA ASN A 76 5.94 2.37 -2.56
C ASN A 76 6.35 1.09 -1.82
N LEU A 77 7.13 0.28 -2.51
CA LEU A 77 7.88 -0.84 -1.96
C LEU A 77 9.36 -0.60 -2.23
N ILE A 78 10.18 -0.79 -1.22
CA ILE A 78 11.63 -0.63 -1.30
C ILE A 78 12.31 -1.79 -0.57
N GLN A 79 13.44 -2.23 -1.08
CA GLN A 79 14.22 -3.28 -0.46
C GLN A 79 15.15 -2.71 0.61
N LYS A 80 15.11 -3.28 1.80
CA LYS A 80 16.07 -3.04 2.87
C LYS A 80 17.41 -3.73 2.61
N ASP A 81 18.41 -3.44 3.43
CA ASP A 81 19.75 -4.06 3.33
C ASP A 81 19.74 -5.57 3.60
N ASP A 82 18.77 -6.07 4.36
CA ASP A 82 18.57 -7.50 4.64
C ASP A 82 17.82 -8.25 3.52
N GLY A 83 17.45 -7.55 2.43
CA GLY A 83 16.70 -8.09 1.30
C GLY A 83 15.19 -8.09 1.50
N GLU A 84 14.66 -7.71 2.65
CA GLU A 84 13.24 -7.62 2.88
C GLU A 84 12.61 -6.41 2.17
N LEU A 85 11.39 -6.60 1.66
CA LEU A 85 10.59 -5.51 1.07
C LEU A 85 9.82 -4.77 2.16
N SER A 86 10.19 -3.51 2.38
CA SER A 86 9.44 -2.55 3.19
C SER A 86 8.43 -1.83 2.33
N HIS A 87 7.30 -1.45 2.89
CA HIS A 87 6.27 -0.69 2.20
C HIS A 87 5.90 0.58 2.98
N HIS A 88 5.52 1.61 2.23
CA HIS A 88 4.89 2.81 2.76
C HIS A 88 3.67 3.11 1.90
N VAL A 89 2.49 2.98 2.48
CA VAL A 89 1.21 2.98 1.76
C VAL A 89 0.23 3.88 2.45
N HIS A 90 -0.42 4.74 1.69
CA HIS A 90 -1.56 5.52 2.13
C HIS A 90 -2.81 5.11 1.35
N ALA A 91 -3.94 5.17 2.02
CA ALA A 91 -5.24 4.90 1.41
C ALA A 91 -6.29 5.91 1.85
N LEU A 92 -7.26 6.12 0.98
CA LEU A 92 -8.48 6.90 1.23
C LEU A 92 -9.68 6.01 0.94
N PHE A 93 -10.54 5.83 1.93
CA PHE A 93 -11.79 5.07 1.83
C PHE A 93 -13.00 5.96 1.99
N ALA A 94 -14.05 5.72 1.19
CA ALA A 94 -15.39 6.23 1.39
C ALA A 94 -16.33 5.08 1.75
N TYR A 95 -17.20 5.27 2.75
CA TYR A 95 -18.11 4.23 3.21
C TYR A 95 -19.36 4.84 3.86
N GLN A 96 -20.35 4.00 4.19
CA GLN A 96 -21.55 4.39 4.91
C GLN A 96 -21.48 3.88 6.36
N CYS A 97 -21.80 4.75 7.30
CA CYS A 97 -21.95 4.38 8.71
C CYS A 97 -23.24 5.00 9.24
N ASP A 98 -24.16 4.17 9.69
CA ASP A 98 -25.51 4.58 10.16
C ASP A 98 -26.29 5.44 9.14
N GLY A 99 -26.11 5.13 7.83
CA GLY A 99 -26.75 5.85 6.74
C GLY A 99 -26.07 7.18 6.36
N GLU A 100 -24.99 7.54 7.04
CA GLU A 100 -24.23 8.76 6.77
C GLU A 100 -22.92 8.45 6.04
N PRO A 101 -22.52 9.25 5.03
CA PRO A 101 -21.24 9.07 4.36
C PRO A 101 -20.07 9.40 5.30
N ARG A 102 -19.05 8.56 5.27
CA ARG A 102 -17.82 8.70 6.03
C ARG A 102 -16.59 8.56 5.13
N ILE A 103 -15.50 9.13 5.59
CA ILE A 103 -14.20 9.03 4.95
C ILE A 103 -13.18 8.65 6.02
N ALA A 104 -12.31 7.68 5.70
CA ALA A 104 -11.12 7.36 6.49
C ALA A 104 -9.89 7.40 5.60
N ALA A 105 -8.81 7.98 6.08
CA ALA A 105 -7.56 8.10 5.33
C ALA A 105 -6.35 8.10 6.25
N GLY A 106 -5.23 7.55 5.78
CA GLY A 106 -3.98 7.52 6.52
C GLY A 106 -3.04 6.44 6.00
N HIS A 107 -2.10 6.04 6.86
CA HIS A 107 -1.26 4.88 6.57
C HIS A 107 -2.12 3.62 6.52
N LEU A 108 -2.02 2.88 5.42
CA LEU A 108 -2.69 1.60 5.29
C LEU A 108 -1.84 0.50 5.92
N LYS A 109 -2.37 -0.17 6.92
CA LYS A 109 -1.77 -1.35 7.52
C LYS A 109 -2.22 -2.63 6.83
N SER A 110 -3.52 -2.76 6.56
CA SER A 110 -4.09 -3.89 5.84
C SER A 110 -5.46 -3.55 5.25
N THR A 111 -5.84 -4.21 4.16
CA THR A 111 -7.19 -4.18 3.58
C THR A 111 -7.42 -5.38 2.68
N THR A 112 -8.61 -5.95 2.77
CA THR A 112 -9.02 -7.13 2.00
C THR A 112 -10.04 -6.76 0.94
N VAL A 113 -9.83 -7.24 -0.27
CA VAL A 113 -10.73 -7.01 -1.41
C VAL A 113 -12.08 -7.69 -1.21
N LEU A 114 -13.17 -6.95 -1.41
CA LEU A 114 -14.55 -7.46 -1.42
C LEU A 114 -15.03 -7.81 -2.84
N TYR A 115 -14.75 -6.92 -3.81
CA TYR A 115 -15.15 -7.08 -5.22
C TYR A 115 -13.94 -7.24 -6.12
N THR A 116 -13.22 -6.14 -6.34
CA THR A 116 -11.99 -6.07 -7.12
C THR A 116 -11.10 -4.95 -6.60
N ALA A 117 -9.81 -5.05 -6.82
CA ALA A 117 -8.91 -3.92 -6.78
C ALA A 117 -8.04 -3.93 -8.04
N GLU A 118 -7.81 -2.74 -8.59
CA GLU A 118 -7.10 -2.52 -9.84
C GLU A 118 -5.91 -1.62 -9.53
N ILE A 119 -4.70 -2.19 -9.64
CA ILE A 119 -3.46 -1.57 -9.20
C ILE A 119 -2.49 -1.46 -10.38
N GLU A 120 -1.96 -0.27 -10.61
CA GLU A 120 -0.75 -0.08 -11.41
C GLU A 120 0.47 -0.10 -10.50
N LEU A 121 1.39 -1.02 -10.76
CA LEU A 121 2.69 -1.15 -10.09
C LEU A 121 3.78 -0.77 -11.10
N ARG A 122 4.59 0.23 -10.75
CA ARG A 122 5.65 0.75 -11.60
C ARG A 122 7.01 0.52 -10.94
N PRO A 123 7.82 -0.43 -11.44
CA PRO A 123 9.20 -0.62 -11.01
C PRO A 123 10.04 0.64 -11.21
N VAL A 124 11.01 0.86 -10.34
CA VAL A 124 12.03 1.89 -10.53
C VAL A 124 13.06 1.37 -11.53
N GLU A 125 13.30 2.12 -12.59
CA GLU A 125 14.26 1.79 -13.64
C GLU A 125 15.47 2.74 -13.58
N GLY A 126 16.66 2.23 -13.94
CA GLY A 126 17.89 3.02 -14.00
C GLY A 126 18.57 3.29 -12.65
N GLY A 127 18.12 2.62 -11.58
CA GLY A 127 18.69 2.73 -10.25
C GLY A 127 17.84 1.98 -9.22
N VAL A 128 18.24 2.03 -7.96
CA VAL A 128 17.50 1.41 -6.84
C VAL A 128 17.20 2.45 -5.78
N ILE A 129 15.93 2.52 -5.38
CA ILE A 129 15.53 3.22 -4.15
C ILE A 129 15.55 2.19 -3.02
N GLY A 130 16.51 2.31 -2.11
CA GLY A 130 16.60 1.46 -0.93
C GLY A 130 15.99 2.13 0.30
N ALA A 131 16.04 1.43 1.42
CA ALA A 131 15.67 1.98 2.71
C ALA A 131 16.88 2.57 3.42
N SER A 132 16.77 3.81 3.92
CA SER A 132 17.78 4.47 4.75
C SER A 132 17.17 4.81 6.09
N LEU A 133 17.77 4.29 7.18
CA LEU A 133 17.29 4.59 8.54
C LEU A 133 17.62 6.03 8.91
N ASN A 134 16.61 6.81 9.24
CA ASN A 134 16.79 8.11 9.87
C ASN A 134 16.82 7.94 11.39
N LEU A 135 17.95 8.28 12.02
CA LEU A 135 18.16 8.05 13.45
C LEU A 135 17.36 9.04 14.33
N ASP A 136 17.01 10.23 13.83
CA ASP A 136 16.27 11.23 14.60
C ASP A 136 14.78 10.84 14.77
N THR A 137 14.22 10.18 13.74
CA THR A 137 12.81 9.78 13.73
C THR A 137 12.62 8.28 13.95
N ASN A 138 13.72 7.51 13.95
CA ASN A 138 13.72 6.04 13.97
C ASN A 138 12.80 5.41 12.90
N THR A 139 12.74 6.03 11.73
CA THR A 139 11.95 5.59 10.58
C THR A 139 12.82 5.44 9.34
N TYR A 140 12.34 4.65 8.38
CA TYR A 140 13.02 4.46 7.11
C TYR A 140 12.53 5.47 6.07
N PHE A 141 13.47 6.16 5.42
CA PHE A 141 13.24 7.03 4.27
C PHE A 141 13.85 6.42 3.00
N TRP A 142 13.57 7.04 1.86
CA TRP A 142 14.23 6.66 0.62
C TRP A 142 15.73 6.94 0.70
N GLY A 143 16.52 5.91 0.44
CA GLY A 143 17.96 5.98 0.22
C GLY A 143 18.26 5.71 -1.24
N PHE A 144 18.88 6.67 -1.92
CA PHE A 144 19.25 6.50 -3.33
C PHE A 144 20.61 5.80 -3.42
N ARG A 145 20.66 4.76 -4.25
CA ARG A 145 21.88 3.99 -4.52
C ARG A 145 22.19 4.07 -6.01
N ASP A 146 23.44 4.38 -6.31
CA ASP A 146 23.98 4.42 -7.66
C ASP A 146 24.17 2.99 -8.23
#